data_f398c7d89c569fe6ac70ea79f03ade17
#
_entry.id   f398c7d89c569fe6ac70ea79f03ade17
#
_cell.length_a   1.000
_cell.length_b   1.000
_cell.length_c   1.000
_cell.angle_alpha   90.00
_cell.angle_beta   90.00
_cell.angle_gamma   90.00
#
_symmetry.space_group_name_H-M   'P 1'
#
loop_
_entity.id
_entity.type
_entity.pdbx_description
1 polymer ?
#
loop_
_entity_poly.entity_id
_entity_poly.type
_entity_poly.pdbx_seq_one_letter_code
_entity_poly.pdbx_strand_id
1 'polypeptide(L)'
;MAFRSVGTNLSRPYTDGVGGLAEDLEALKSAGPDFVEVWPQNLGVILGGSLDANRLRTVGELLLEAELAYTVHVPLEVNLMDLSTHGLQRDVLNSSLRFAKDIGAEVVVCHAGQRVAARDARHSMEVQLSAERSALREAGDLAGELGVTIAVENYYPERPIVRGAIYDYSVWPSQLAEQIFAVEHPAVGICLDVGHAALAAGFFGFDFIEECGATASLVRHVHLHDNLQRTNVTGEPQASEHTVYGLGDLHLPPGRGTIPLEDLLRRMEFPENPSCCVELSAELFSLVPEALHAAREISLVVAAREPVSL
;
A
#
# COMPACT_ATOMS: atom_id res chain seq x y z
N MET A 1 1.64 18.49 -11.53
CA MET A 1 1.31 17.06 -11.57
C MET A 1 0.65 16.71 -10.25
N ALA A 2 -0.34 15.82 -10.23
CA ALA A 2 -0.97 15.38 -8.98
C ALA A 2 0.02 14.60 -8.09
N PHE A 3 0.98 13.92 -8.71
CA PHE A 3 2.01 13.12 -8.04
C PHE A 3 3.41 13.71 -8.25
N ARG A 4 4.29 13.59 -7.25
CA ARG A 4 5.70 13.98 -7.36
C ARG A 4 6.53 12.98 -8.16
N SER A 5 6.14 11.70 -8.13
CA SER A 5 6.78 10.57 -8.81
C SER A 5 5.78 9.47 -9.06
N VAL A 6 5.98 8.69 -10.14
CA VAL A 6 5.13 7.55 -10.52
C VAL A 6 6.01 6.31 -10.66
N GLY A 7 5.79 5.34 -9.79
CA GLY A 7 6.50 4.05 -9.75
C GLY A 7 5.57 2.87 -9.98
N THR A 8 6.10 1.68 -9.78
CA THR A 8 5.36 0.41 -9.85
C THR A 8 5.89 -0.58 -8.83
N ASN A 9 5.11 -1.62 -8.55
CA ASN A 9 5.48 -2.67 -7.61
C ASN A 9 6.26 -3.81 -8.27
N LEU A 10 7.04 -4.54 -7.45
CA LEU A 10 7.67 -5.81 -7.80
C LEU A 10 7.12 -6.89 -6.86
N SER A 11 5.96 -7.45 -7.21
CA SER A 11 5.19 -8.36 -6.36
C SER A 11 5.60 -9.85 -6.47
N ARG A 12 6.53 -10.21 -7.38
CA ARG A 12 7.00 -11.59 -7.55
C ARG A 12 7.86 -12.05 -6.37
N PRO A 13 7.70 -13.30 -5.89
CA PRO A 13 8.56 -13.84 -4.84
C PRO A 13 9.91 -14.33 -5.38
N TYR A 14 10.99 -14.09 -4.62
CA TYR A 14 12.37 -14.53 -4.90
C TYR A 14 12.96 -15.29 -3.70
N THR A 15 12.12 -15.93 -2.90
CA THR A 15 12.52 -16.57 -1.63
C THR A 15 13.37 -17.83 -1.81
N ASP A 16 13.25 -18.51 -2.93
CA ASP A 16 14.01 -19.69 -3.31
C ASP A 16 15.39 -19.40 -3.95
N GLY A 17 15.66 -18.10 -4.19
CA GLY A 17 16.89 -17.61 -4.79
C GLY A 17 16.72 -16.20 -5.34
N VAL A 18 17.82 -15.59 -5.78
CA VAL A 18 17.79 -14.26 -6.45
C VAL A 18 17.79 -14.36 -7.98
N GLY A 19 17.72 -15.61 -8.50
CA GLY A 19 17.60 -15.83 -9.94
C GLY A 19 16.33 -15.16 -10.49
N GLY A 20 16.47 -14.37 -11.54
CA GLY A 20 15.38 -13.59 -12.11
C GLY A 20 15.15 -12.21 -11.48
N LEU A 21 15.63 -11.93 -10.26
CA LEU A 21 15.50 -10.59 -9.67
C LEU A 21 16.22 -9.53 -10.52
N ALA A 22 17.45 -9.78 -10.91
CA ALA A 22 18.22 -8.86 -11.76
C ALA A 22 17.56 -8.66 -13.12
N GLU A 23 16.99 -9.70 -13.72
CA GLU A 23 16.28 -9.63 -15.00
C GLU A 23 15.00 -8.81 -14.88
N ASP A 24 14.23 -9.01 -13.81
CA ASP A 24 12.99 -8.25 -13.56
C ASP A 24 13.29 -6.77 -13.24
N LEU A 25 14.37 -6.48 -12.48
CA LEU A 25 14.81 -5.11 -12.23
C LEU A 25 15.24 -4.40 -13.52
N GLU A 26 15.96 -5.08 -14.42
CA GLU A 26 16.34 -4.51 -15.71
C GLU A 26 15.12 -4.26 -16.62
N ALA A 27 14.15 -5.17 -16.60
CA ALA A 27 12.88 -4.99 -17.31
C ALA A 27 12.10 -3.78 -16.76
N LEU A 28 12.03 -3.61 -15.44
CA LEU A 28 11.43 -2.45 -14.80
C LEU A 28 12.18 -1.17 -15.13
N LYS A 29 13.52 -1.17 -15.05
CA LYS A 29 14.34 -0.02 -15.42
C LYS A 29 14.05 0.42 -16.86
N SER A 30 13.91 -0.53 -17.79
CA SER A 30 13.55 -0.27 -19.19
C SER A 30 12.15 0.32 -19.36
N ALA A 31 11.20 0.00 -18.46
CA ALA A 31 9.86 0.59 -18.45
C ALA A 31 9.87 2.04 -17.93
N GLY A 32 10.92 2.47 -17.25
CA GLY A 32 11.17 3.84 -16.80
C GLY A 32 10.28 4.33 -15.66
N PRO A 33 10.03 3.55 -14.59
CA PRO A 33 9.38 4.05 -13.38
C PRO A 33 10.30 5.04 -12.66
N ASP A 34 9.72 5.96 -11.89
CA ASP A 34 10.49 6.86 -11.04
C ASP A 34 11.02 6.13 -9.79
N PHE A 35 10.35 5.06 -9.36
CA PHE A 35 10.76 4.14 -8.29
C PHE A 35 10.11 2.76 -8.46
N VAL A 36 10.63 1.77 -7.74
CA VAL A 36 10.05 0.41 -7.64
C VAL A 36 9.70 0.12 -6.18
N GLU A 37 8.48 -0.32 -5.93
CA GLU A 37 8.06 -0.79 -4.63
C GLU A 37 8.42 -2.26 -4.45
N VAL A 38 9.20 -2.56 -3.41
CA VAL A 38 9.68 -3.90 -3.12
C VAL A 38 9.14 -4.43 -1.79
N TRP A 39 8.97 -5.73 -1.70
CA TRP A 39 8.37 -6.42 -0.57
C TRP A 39 9.41 -7.28 0.14
N PRO A 40 9.82 -6.96 1.39
CA PRO A 40 10.84 -7.72 2.12
C PRO A 40 10.59 -9.22 2.21
N GLN A 41 9.31 -9.64 2.35
CA GLN A 41 8.94 -11.06 2.37
C GLN A 41 9.20 -11.75 1.03
N ASN A 42 8.98 -11.07 -0.09
CA ASN A 42 9.23 -11.63 -1.42
C ASN A 42 10.73 -11.74 -1.71
N LEU A 43 11.53 -10.90 -1.08
CA LEU A 43 12.99 -10.90 -1.16
C LEU A 43 13.64 -11.84 -0.11
N GLY A 44 12.87 -12.27 0.90
CA GLY A 44 13.34 -13.15 1.97
C GLY A 44 14.36 -12.50 2.90
N VAL A 45 14.33 -11.17 3.04
CA VAL A 45 15.33 -10.42 3.84
C VAL A 45 14.98 -10.31 5.33
N ILE A 46 13.77 -10.70 5.73
CA ILE A 46 13.34 -10.73 7.15
C ILE A 46 13.02 -12.16 7.54
N LEU A 47 13.56 -12.61 8.68
CA LEU A 47 13.29 -13.90 9.26
C LEU A 47 13.04 -13.75 10.77
N GLY A 48 11.85 -14.17 11.24
CA GLY A 48 11.49 -14.12 12.66
C GLY A 48 11.55 -12.71 13.26
N GLY A 49 11.18 -11.68 12.48
CA GLY A 49 11.19 -10.29 12.91
C GLY A 49 12.53 -9.57 12.76
N SER A 50 13.58 -10.26 12.31
CA SER A 50 14.93 -9.70 12.20
C SER A 50 15.46 -9.77 10.76
N LEU A 51 16.31 -8.81 10.37
CA LEU A 51 16.99 -8.85 9.07
C LEU A 51 17.98 -10.02 9.00
N ASP A 52 17.88 -10.82 7.94
CA ASP A 52 18.90 -11.81 7.59
C ASP A 52 20.08 -11.12 6.88
N ALA A 53 21.20 -10.96 7.60
CA ALA A 53 22.36 -10.21 7.11
C ALA A 53 22.98 -10.79 5.82
N ASN A 54 22.89 -12.12 5.61
CA ASN A 54 23.43 -12.74 4.39
C ASN A 54 22.51 -12.47 3.20
N ARG A 55 21.21 -12.65 3.40
CA ARG A 55 20.21 -12.39 2.37
C ARG A 55 20.14 -10.91 2.01
N LEU A 56 20.16 -10.05 3.02
CA LEU A 56 20.17 -8.58 2.84
C LEU A 56 21.35 -8.13 1.99
N ARG A 57 22.55 -8.65 2.23
CA ARG A 57 23.73 -8.31 1.43
C ARG A 57 23.55 -8.68 -0.04
N THR A 58 23.14 -9.93 -0.33
CA THR A 58 22.97 -10.39 -1.71
C THR A 58 21.87 -9.64 -2.45
N VAL A 59 20.73 -9.43 -1.79
CA VAL A 59 19.59 -8.69 -2.37
C VAL A 59 19.93 -7.19 -2.50
N GLY A 60 20.53 -6.60 -1.45
CA GLY A 60 20.91 -5.19 -1.43
C GLY A 60 21.91 -4.83 -2.53
N GLU A 61 22.89 -5.69 -2.80
CA GLU A 61 23.83 -5.51 -3.92
C GLU A 61 23.07 -5.43 -5.26
N LEU A 62 22.14 -6.35 -5.53
CA LEU A 62 21.34 -6.36 -6.77
C LEU A 62 20.44 -5.11 -6.88
N LEU A 63 19.79 -4.71 -5.79
CA LEU A 63 18.93 -3.52 -5.78
C LEU A 63 19.73 -2.25 -6.03
N LEU A 64 20.92 -2.13 -5.45
CA LEU A 64 21.79 -0.97 -5.65
C LEU A 64 22.39 -0.94 -7.05
N GLU A 65 22.81 -2.09 -7.61
CA GLU A 65 23.33 -2.21 -8.97
C GLU A 65 22.30 -1.86 -10.04
N ALA A 66 21.01 -2.05 -9.76
CA ALA A 66 19.93 -1.69 -10.68
C ALA A 66 19.79 -0.17 -10.89
N GLU A 67 20.34 0.66 -9.98
CA GLU A 67 20.27 2.14 -10.04
C GLU A 67 18.82 2.66 -10.14
N LEU A 68 17.89 2.01 -9.44
CA LEU A 68 16.50 2.42 -9.29
C LEU A 68 16.29 3.08 -7.92
N ALA A 69 15.34 3.99 -7.82
CA ALA A 69 14.82 4.41 -6.53
C ALA A 69 13.77 3.37 -6.02
N TYR A 70 13.56 3.33 -4.71
CA TYR A 70 12.69 2.33 -4.10
C TYR A 70 11.69 2.92 -3.11
N THR A 71 10.56 2.24 -2.96
CA THR A 71 9.68 2.24 -1.79
C THR A 71 9.59 0.81 -1.26
N VAL A 72 9.09 0.63 -0.04
CA VAL A 72 9.00 -0.69 0.59
C VAL A 72 7.58 -0.92 1.05
N HIS A 73 7.00 -2.07 0.72
CA HIS A 73 5.75 -2.53 1.29
C HIS A 73 6.02 -3.58 2.37
N VAL A 74 5.63 -3.31 3.60
CA VAL A 74 5.77 -4.22 4.75
C VAL A 74 5.02 -5.53 4.49
N PRO A 75 5.44 -6.68 5.04
CA PRO A 75 4.66 -7.91 4.94
C PRO A 75 3.19 -7.72 5.30
N LEU A 76 2.29 -8.22 4.45
CA LEU A 76 0.83 -8.02 4.55
C LEU A 76 0.23 -8.48 5.89
N GLU A 77 0.85 -9.46 6.55
CA GLU A 77 0.42 -10.02 7.83
C GLU A 77 0.79 -9.15 9.04
N VAL A 78 1.50 -8.02 8.85
CA VAL A 78 1.80 -7.11 9.96
C VAL A 78 0.50 -6.51 10.47
N ASN A 79 0.25 -6.73 11.76
CA ASN A 79 -0.97 -6.29 12.44
C ASN A 79 -0.65 -5.71 13.82
N LEU A 80 -0.53 -4.40 13.89
CA LEU A 80 -0.19 -3.70 15.14
C LEU A 80 -1.33 -3.70 16.17
N MET A 81 -2.54 -4.14 15.80
CA MET A 81 -3.65 -4.40 16.71
C MET A 81 -3.60 -5.80 17.34
N ASP A 82 -2.71 -6.70 16.89
CA ASP A 82 -2.56 -8.02 17.48
C ASP A 82 -1.73 -7.97 18.78
N LEU A 83 -2.42 -7.89 19.91
CA LEU A 83 -1.78 -7.82 21.23
C LEU A 83 -1.08 -9.13 21.62
N SER A 84 -1.44 -10.27 21.00
CA SER A 84 -0.83 -11.57 21.31
C SER A 84 0.58 -11.74 20.75
N THR A 85 0.88 -11.08 19.64
CA THR A 85 2.17 -11.10 18.95
C THR A 85 2.77 -9.70 18.75
N HIS A 86 2.29 -8.71 19.52
CA HIS A 86 2.58 -7.28 19.32
C HIS A 86 4.09 -6.97 19.22
N GLY A 87 4.94 -7.63 20.03
CA GLY A 87 6.40 -7.49 19.94
C GLY A 87 6.93 -7.89 18.56
N LEU A 88 6.53 -9.07 18.07
CA LEU A 88 6.94 -9.56 16.75
C LEU A 88 6.45 -8.66 15.62
N GLN A 89 5.21 -8.16 15.70
CA GLN A 89 4.66 -7.25 14.70
C GLN A 89 5.49 -5.98 14.58
N ARG A 90 5.87 -5.40 15.71
CA ARG A 90 6.75 -4.23 15.78
C ARG A 90 8.16 -4.53 15.27
N ASP A 91 8.71 -5.70 15.59
CA ASP A 91 10.04 -6.10 15.11
C ASP A 91 10.07 -6.24 13.59
N VAL A 92 9.02 -6.79 12.97
CA VAL A 92 8.89 -6.88 11.50
C VAL A 92 8.80 -5.49 10.88
N LEU A 93 7.97 -4.58 11.42
CA LEU A 93 7.87 -3.21 10.93
C LEU A 93 9.22 -2.49 11.05
N ASN A 94 9.87 -2.56 12.21
CA ASN A 94 11.17 -1.92 12.45
C ASN A 94 12.27 -2.48 11.53
N SER A 95 12.25 -3.79 11.26
CA SER A 95 13.17 -4.41 10.30
C SER A 95 12.91 -3.95 8.87
N SER A 96 11.64 -3.75 8.50
CA SER A 96 11.27 -3.18 7.18
C SER A 96 11.72 -1.73 7.04
N LEU A 97 11.63 -0.91 8.10
CA LEU A 97 12.16 0.46 8.12
C LEU A 97 13.69 0.49 7.93
N ARG A 98 14.42 -0.41 8.61
CA ARG A 98 15.87 -0.53 8.46
C ARG A 98 16.26 -1.01 7.06
N PHE A 99 15.55 -2.00 6.53
CA PHE A 99 15.73 -2.43 5.14
C PHE A 99 15.50 -1.29 4.16
N ALA A 100 14.43 -0.50 4.34
CA ALA A 100 14.15 0.68 3.51
C ALA A 100 15.35 1.66 3.54
N LYS A 101 15.92 1.93 4.72
CA LYS A 101 17.11 2.77 4.85
C LYS A 101 18.30 2.20 4.08
N ASP A 102 18.55 0.89 4.19
CA ASP A 102 19.69 0.22 3.56
C ASP A 102 19.65 0.29 2.02
N ILE A 103 18.46 0.30 1.43
CA ILE A 103 18.25 0.43 -0.03
C ILE A 103 17.92 1.86 -0.48
N GLY A 104 17.92 2.84 0.42
CA GLY A 104 17.65 4.25 0.12
C GLY A 104 16.17 4.55 -0.19
N ALA A 105 15.24 3.74 0.27
CA ALA A 105 13.81 3.99 0.11
C ALA A 105 13.30 5.09 1.04
N GLU A 106 12.42 5.96 0.54
CA GLU A 106 11.87 7.10 1.29
C GLU A 106 10.51 6.82 1.94
N VAL A 107 9.76 5.82 1.43
CA VAL A 107 8.42 5.48 1.89
C VAL A 107 8.35 4.00 2.25
N VAL A 108 7.71 3.72 3.37
CA VAL A 108 7.37 2.35 3.81
C VAL A 108 5.86 2.27 3.99
N VAL A 109 5.21 1.48 3.16
CA VAL A 109 3.77 1.21 3.23
C VAL A 109 3.51 0.05 4.19
N CYS A 110 2.49 0.15 5.03
CA CYS A 110 1.98 -0.96 5.84
C CYS A 110 0.46 -0.90 5.93
N HIS A 111 -0.19 -2.06 5.96
CA HIS A 111 -1.63 -2.12 6.19
C HIS A 111 -1.99 -1.64 7.59
N ALA A 112 -3.19 -1.08 7.74
CA ALA A 112 -3.79 -0.82 9.03
C ALA A 112 -4.04 -2.12 9.82
N GLY A 113 -4.07 -2.03 11.13
CA GLY A 113 -4.29 -3.18 11.99
C GLY A 113 -5.74 -3.70 11.92
N GLN A 114 -5.89 -4.99 12.14
CA GLN A 114 -7.16 -5.70 12.08
C GLN A 114 -7.47 -6.41 13.40
N ARG A 115 -8.75 -6.38 13.78
CA ARG A 115 -9.28 -7.16 14.89
C ARG A 115 -9.81 -8.50 14.40
N VAL A 116 -9.26 -9.60 14.89
CA VAL A 116 -9.78 -10.95 14.66
C VAL A 116 -10.75 -11.33 15.78
N ALA A 117 -12.05 -11.45 15.49
CA ALA A 117 -13.10 -11.60 16.50
C ALA A 117 -12.85 -12.75 17.50
N ALA A 118 -12.44 -13.91 17.02
CA ALA A 118 -12.19 -15.08 17.88
C ALA A 118 -10.95 -14.93 18.76
N ARG A 119 -9.85 -14.38 18.21
CA ARG A 119 -8.57 -14.18 18.92
C ARG A 119 -8.66 -13.07 19.96
N ASP A 120 -9.32 -11.98 19.59
CA ASP A 120 -9.24 -10.70 20.30
C ASP A 120 -10.45 -10.45 21.23
N ALA A 121 -11.30 -11.46 21.46
CA ALA A 121 -12.53 -11.34 22.23
C ALA A 121 -12.37 -10.76 23.65
N ARG A 122 -11.16 -10.87 24.23
CA ARG A 122 -10.85 -10.41 25.60
C ARG A 122 -10.45 -8.92 25.67
N HIS A 123 -10.20 -8.29 24.52
CA HIS A 123 -9.75 -6.91 24.44
C HIS A 123 -10.85 -6.02 23.83
N SER A 124 -10.98 -4.79 24.32
CA SER A 124 -11.85 -3.82 23.66
C SER A 124 -11.20 -3.31 22.37
N MET A 125 -12.00 -2.81 21.44
CA MET A 125 -11.52 -2.16 20.22
C MET A 125 -10.57 -1.00 20.53
N GLU A 126 -10.95 -0.15 21.50
CA GLU A 126 -10.14 1.02 21.87
C GLU A 126 -8.76 0.64 22.41
N VAL A 127 -8.63 -0.47 23.13
CA VAL A 127 -7.32 -0.97 23.60
C VAL A 127 -6.44 -1.35 22.41
N GLN A 128 -6.99 -2.00 21.39
CA GLN A 128 -6.24 -2.41 20.22
C GLN A 128 -5.88 -1.20 19.32
N LEU A 129 -6.82 -0.28 19.09
CA LEU A 129 -6.55 0.98 18.35
C LEU A 129 -5.50 1.83 19.07
N SER A 130 -5.55 1.90 20.41
CA SER A 130 -4.54 2.61 21.20
C SER A 130 -3.16 1.95 21.12
N ALA A 131 -3.10 0.62 21.09
CA ALA A 131 -1.84 -0.11 20.94
C ALA A 131 -1.22 0.14 19.55
N GLU A 132 -2.03 0.13 18.50
CA GLU A 132 -1.59 0.47 17.15
C GLU A 132 -1.06 1.91 17.08
N ARG A 133 -1.81 2.90 17.60
CA ARG A 133 -1.35 4.31 17.66
C ARG A 133 0.00 4.44 18.36
N SER A 134 0.18 3.73 19.50
CA SER A 134 1.45 3.74 20.23
C SER A 134 2.59 3.13 19.40
N ALA A 135 2.34 1.97 18.77
CA ALA A 135 3.34 1.31 17.96
C ALA A 135 3.72 2.13 16.72
N LEU A 136 2.74 2.76 16.05
CA LEU A 136 2.98 3.66 14.91
C LEU A 136 3.77 4.91 15.33
N ARG A 137 3.51 5.46 16.51
CA ARG A 137 4.28 6.61 17.03
C ARG A 137 5.72 6.24 17.28
N GLU A 138 5.96 5.10 17.96
CA GLU A 138 7.32 4.61 18.22
C GLU A 138 8.06 4.24 16.92
N ALA A 139 7.37 3.61 15.96
CA ALA A 139 7.93 3.33 14.65
C ALA A 139 8.18 4.63 13.85
N GLY A 140 7.34 5.65 14.05
CA GLY A 140 7.50 6.99 13.49
C GLY A 140 8.77 7.69 13.97
N ASP A 141 9.10 7.57 15.27
CA ASP A 141 10.37 8.07 15.81
C ASP A 141 11.55 7.43 15.06
N LEU A 142 11.56 6.10 14.93
CA LEU A 142 12.59 5.38 14.18
C LEU A 142 12.62 5.80 12.70
N ALA A 143 11.46 5.90 12.06
CA ALA A 143 11.35 6.30 10.66
C ALA A 143 11.92 7.71 10.45
N GLY A 144 11.63 8.66 11.36
CA GLY A 144 12.20 10.01 11.34
C GLY A 144 13.73 10.01 11.45
N GLU A 145 14.30 9.19 12.34
CA GLU A 145 15.75 9.02 12.47
C GLU A 145 16.38 8.44 11.19
N LEU A 146 15.67 7.54 10.51
CA LEU A 146 16.15 6.91 9.29
C LEU A 146 15.90 7.76 8.02
N GLY A 147 15.12 8.84 8.12
CA GLY A 147 14.72 9.67 6.99
C GLY A 147 13.66 8.99 6.09
N VAL A 148 12.80 8.18 6.68
CA VAL A 148 11.75 7.40 6.01
C VAL A 148 10.37 7.86 6.48
N THR A 149 9.37 7.77 5.64
CA THR A 149 7.95 8.02 5.98
C THR A 149 7.18 6.72 6.00
N ILE A 150 6.41 6.48 7.05
CA ILE A 150 5.44 5.38 7.12
C ILE A 150 4.13 5.87 6.51
N ALA A 151 3.57 5.10 5.57
CA ALA A 151 2.29 5.33 4.95
C ALA A 151 1.36 4.16 5.25
N VAL A 152 0.36 4.39 6.13
CA VAL A 152 -0.60 3.35 6.54
C VAL A 152 -1.71 3.25 5.51
N GLU A 153 -1.95 2.05 5.03
CA GLU A 153 -2.83 1.78 3.89
C GLU A 153 -4.24 1.39 4.32
N ASN A 154 -5.25 1.91 3.59
CA ASN A 154 -6.63 1.47 3.71
C ASN A 154 -6.84 0.11 3.05
N TYR A 155 -7.83 -0.64 3.56
CA TYR A 155 -8.14 -1.99 3.11
C TYR A 155 -9.50 -2.07 2.41
N TYR A 156 -9.87 -3.26 1.93
CA TYR A 156 -11.13 -3.51 1.24
C TYR A 156 -11.92 -4.65 1.90
N PRO A 157 -13.25 -4.75 1.65
CA PRO A 157 -14.09 -5.76 2.28
C PRO A 157 -13.88 -7.15 1.68
N GLU A 158 -12.90 -7.87 2.23
CA GLU A 158 -12.72 -9.30 1.97
C GLU A 158 -13.77 -10.16 2.66
N ARG A 159 -13.86 -11.43 2.24
CA ARG A 159 -14.79 -12.41 2.80
C ARG A 159 -14.75 -12.53 4.34
N PRO A 160 -13.58 -12.57 5.02
CA PRO A 160 -13.55 -12.61 6.48
C PRO A 160 -14.16 -11.36 7.14
N ILE A 161 -13.96 -10.18 6.54
CA ILE A 161 -14.53 -8.92 7.00
C ILE A 161 -16.04 -8.91 6.81
N VAL A 162 -16.51 -9.27 5.61
CA VAL A 162 -17.96 -9.34 5.31
C VAL A 162 -18.70 -10.32 6.21
N ARG A 163 -18.06 -11.41 6.63
CA ARG A 163 -18.61 -12.41 7.55
C ARG A 163 -18.46 -12.06 9.03
N GLY A 164 -17.85 -10.94 9.36
CA GLY A 164 -17.62 -10.49 10.73
C GLY A 164 -16.58 -11.31 11.51
N ALA A 165 -15.77 -12.12 10.83
CA ALA A 165 -14.63 -12.82 11.45
C ALA A 165 -13.45 -11.87 11.71
N ILE A 166 -13.30 -10.87 10.86
CA ILE A 166 -12.33 -9.79 10.98
C ILE A 166 -13.09 -8.46 10.97
N TYR A 167 -12.68 -7.53 11.81
CA TYR A 167 -13.06 -6.12 11.71
C TYR A 167 -11.83 -5.32 11.34
N ASP A 168 -11.95 -4.56 10.26
CA ASP A 168 -10.95 -3.64 9.77
C ASP A 168 -11.60 -2.25 9.64
N TYR A 169 -11.09 -1.28 10.40
CA TYR A 169 -11.62 0.07 10.40
C TYR A 169 -11.22 0.83 9.12
N SER A 170 -10.10 0.43 8.52
CA SER A 170 -9.52 1.12 7.37
C SER A 170 -10.24 0.88 6.04
N VAL A 171 -11.23 -0.06 6.02
CA VAL A 171 -12.16 -0.17 4.88
C VAL A 171 -13.01 1.09 4.69
N TRP A 172 -13.03 1.98 5.70
CA TRP A 172 -13.56 3.32 5.63
C TRP A 172 -12.40 4.32 5.66
N PRO A 173 -12.02 4.92 4.53
CA PRO A 173 -10.91 5.88 4.47
C PRO A 173 -10.98 6.98 5.52
N SER A 174 -12.17 7.47 5.85
CA SER A 174 -12.37 8.47 6.91
C SER A 174 -11.96 7.96 8.30
N GLN A 175 -12.25 6.68 8.63
CA GLN A 175 -11.84 6.08 9.92
C GLN A 175 -10.31 5.89 9.97
N LEU A 176 -9.68 5.54 8.85
CA LEU A 176 -8.22 5.53 8.76
C LEU A 176 -7.65 6.93 9.01
N ALA A 177 -8.23 7.97 8.40
CA ALA A 177 -7.81 9.34 8.62
C ALA A 177 -7.91 9.75 10.10
N GLU A 178 -9.00 9.40 10.78
CA GLU A 178 -9.16 9.65 12.22
C GLU A 178 -8.07 8.95 13.05
N GLN A 179 -7.79 7.67 12.75
CA GLN A 179 -6.79 6.88 13.46
C GLN A 179 -5.38 7.44 13.26
N ILE A 180 -5.00 7.77 12.03
CA ILE A 180 -3.67 8.31 11.73
C ILE A 180 -3.49 9.73 12.24
N PHE A 181 -4.54 10.55 12.17
CA PHE A 181 -4.52 11.86 12.81
C PHE A 181 -4.22 11.77 14.31
N ALA A 182 -4.80 10.77 15.01
CA ALA A 182 -4.58 10.53 16.44
C ALA A 182 -3.18 9.93 16.77
N VAL A 183 -2.41 9.49 15.76
CA VAL A 183 -0.98 9.11 15.96
C VAL A 183 -0.15 10.36 16.27
N GLU A 184 -0.47 11.51 15.69
CA GLU A 184 0.21 12.81 15.92
C GLU A 184 1.74 12.73 15.68
N HIS A 185 2.17 12.08 14.59
CA HIS A 185 3.59 11.94 14.27
C HIS A 185 3.89 12.37 12.82
N PRO A 186 4.87 13.27 12.57
CA PRO A 186 5.12 13.82 11.24
C PRO A 186 5.64 12.80 10.21
N ALA A 187 6.30 11.72 10.66
CA ALA A 187 6.78 10.65 9.79
C ALA A 187 5.73 9.55 9.54
N VAL A 188 4.47 9.74 10.00
CA VAL A 188 3.37 8.78 9.77
C VAL A 188 2.26 9.49 9.01
N GLY A 189 1.86 8.90 7.90
CA GLY A 189 0.77 9.37 7.06
C GLY A 189 -0.01 8.20 6.48
N ILE A 190 -0.74 8.46 5.40
CA ILE A 190 -1.62 7.49 4.74
C ILE A 190 -1.04 7.11 3.36
N CYS A 191 -1.08 5.83 3.05
CA CYS A 191 -1.12 5.31 1.70
C CYS A 191 -2.60 5.19 1.30
N LEU A 192 -3.06 6.00 0.36
CA LEU A 192 -4.40 5.85 -0.18
C LEU A 192 -4.36 4.82 -1.30
N ASP A 193 -4.87 3.62 -1.03
CA ASP A 193 -5.16 2.65 -2.08
C ASP A 193 -6.54 2.96 -2.66
N VAL A 194 -6.52 3.37 -3.92
CA VAL A 194 -7.71 3.82 -4.64
C VAL A 194 -8.60 2.65 -5.04
N GLY A 195 -8.01 1.51 -5.37
CA GLY A 195 -8.73 0.30 -5.72
C GLY A 195 -9.47 -0.31 -4.54
N HIS A 196 -8.81 -0.36 -3.37
CA HIS A 196 -9.40 -0.80 -2.12
C HIS A 196 -10.60 0.08 -1.71
N ALA A 197 -10.41 1.40 -1.76
CA ALA A 197 -11.49 2.34 -1.44
C ALA A 197 -12.69 2.20 -2.39
N ALA A 198 -12.44 1.95 -3.69
CA ALA A 198 -13.50 1.75 -4.68
C ALA A 198 -14.28 0.44 -4.45
N LEU A 199 -13.58 -0.66 -4.08
CA LEU A 199 -14.22 -1.92 -3.68
C LEU A 199 -15.08 -1.73 -2.42
N ALA A 200 -14.58 -0.99 -1.44
CA ALA A 200 -15.31 -0.69 -0.21
C ALA A 200 -16.56 0.16 -0.51
N ALA A 201 -16.43 1.21 -1.33
CA ALA A 201 -17.56 2.03 -1.76
C ALA A 201 -18.64 1.21 -2.49
N GLY A 202 -18.21 0.33 -3.41
CA GLY A 202 -19.11 -0.55 -4.14
C GLY A 202 -19.87 -1.53 -3.24
N PHE A 203 -19.25 -1.97 -2.13
CA PHE A 203 -19.87 -2.90 -1.19
C PHE A 203 -20.71 -2.21 -0.12
N PHE A 204 -20.20 -1.15 0.52
CA PHE A 204 -20.90 -0.48 1.62
C PHE A 204 -21.83 0.62 1.16
N GLY A 205 -21.70 1.12 -0.08
CA GLY A 205 -22.58 2.13 -0.66
C GLY A 205 -22.31 3.56 -0.20
N PHE A 206 -21.10 3.88 0.26
CA PHE A 206 -20.70 5.24 0.59
C PHE A 206 -20.21 6.04 -0.65
N ASP A 207 -20.14 7.35 -0.52
CA ASP A 207 -19.57 8.20 -1.56
C ASP A 207 -18.04 8.00 -1.62
N PHE A 208 -17.58 7.40 -2.69
CA PHE A 208 -16.19 7.06 -2.91
C PHE A 208 -15.25 8.29 -2.85
N ILE A 209 -15.69 9.39 -3.47
CA ILE A 209 -14.85 10.60 -3.57
C ILE A 209 -14.81 11.33 -2.22
N GLU A 210 -15.94 11.39 -1.52
CA GLU A 210 -16.01 12.02 -0.19
C GLU A 210 -15.13 11.28 0.82
N GLU A 211 -15.23 9.95 0.86
CA GLU A 211 -14.42 9.11 1.76
C GLU A 211 -12.92 9.22 1.47
N CYS A 212 -12.50 9.12 0.20
CA CYS A 212 -11.12 9.35 -0.16
C CYS A 212 -10.68 10.78 0.19
N GLY A 213 -11.54 11.77 -0.03
CA GLY A 213 -11.28 13.18 0.28
C GLY A 213 -10.93 13.42 1.75
N ALA A 214 -11.53 12.66 2.66
CA ALA A 214 -11.25 12.74 4.10
C ALA A 214 -9.77 12.42 4.45
N THR A 215 -9.06 11.66 3.61
CA THR A 215 -7.64 11.31 3.84
C THR A 215 -6.66 12.34 3.31
N ALA A 216 -7.07 13.24 2.42
CA ALA A 216 -6.20 14.04 1.55
C ALA A 216 -5.05 14.75 2.27
N SER A 217 -5.30 15.33 3.46
CA SER A 217 -4.29 16.05 4.24
C SER A 217 -3.17 15.17 4.82
N LEU A 218 -3.43 13.87 4.95
CA LEU A 218 -2.53 12.89 5.55
C LEU A 218 -1.85 11.99 4.51
N VAL A 219 -2.28 12.02 3.24
CA VAL A 219 -1.72 11.18 2.18
C VAL A 219 -0.27 11.54 1.91
N ARG A 220 0.60 10.52 1.90
CA ARG A 220 2.02 10.60 1.55
C ARG A 220 2.37 9.70 0.36
N HIS A 221 1.56 8.67 0.15
CA HIS A 221 1.70 7.69 -0.92
C HIS A 221 0.33 7.32 -1.46
N VAL A 222 0.27 6.90 -2.71
CA VAL A 222 -0.96 6.43 -3.36
C VAL A 222 -0.67 5.10 -4.05
N HIS A 223 -1.47 4.08 -3.80
CA HIS A 223 -1.56 2.91 -4.66
C HIS A 223 -2.64 3.16 -5.70
N LEU A 224 -2.25 3.08 -6.96
CA LEU A 224 -3.12 3.36 -8.09
C LEU A 224 -3.24 2.13 -8.96
N HIS A 225 -4.38 1.51 -8.91
CA HIS A 225 -4.78 0.43 -9.81
C HIS A 225 -6.28 0.51 -10.08
N ASP A 226 -6.76 -0.31 -10.99
CA ASP A 226 -8.16 -0.32 -11.37
C ASP A 226 -8.81 -1.68 -11.07
N ASN A 227 -10.11 -1.67 -10.88
CA ASN A 227 -10.93 -2.86 -10.73
C ASN A 227 -12.37 -2.56 -11.19
N LEU A 228 -13.28 -3.52 -11.06
CA LEU A 228 -14.68 -3.36 -11.48
C LEU A 228 -15.62 -3.03 -10.30
N GLN A 229 -15.09 -2.62 -9.14
CA GLN A 229 -15.82 -2.24 -7.93
C GLN A 229 -16.76 -3.34 -7.41
N ARG A 230 -16.41 -4.60 -7.65
CA ARG A 230 -17.17 -5.78 -7.25
C ARG A 230 -16.37 -6.64 -6.29
N THR A 231 -16.75 -6.63 -5.02
CA THR A 231 -16.10 -7.46 -4.01
C THR A 231 -16.39 -8.95 -4.21
N ASN A 232 -15.39 -9.80 -3.92
CA ASN A 232 -15.57 -11.23 -3.88
C ASN A 232 -15.99 -11.69 -2.48
N VAL A 233 -17.29 -11.83 -2.25
CA VAL A 233 -17.85 -12.21 -0.94
C VAL A 233 -18.42 -13.62 -0.87
N THR A 234 -18.57 -14.32 -2.01
CA THR A 234 -19.40 -15.53 -2.11
C THR A 234 -18.63 -16.82 -2.34
N GLY A 235 -17.41 -16.79 -2.84
CA GLY A 235 -16.66 -17.98 -3.21
C GLY A 235 -15.17 -17.85 -2.87
N GLU A 236 -14.43 -18.91 -3.18
CA GLU A 236 -12.97 -18.90 -3.33
C GLU A 236 -12.67 -19.30 -4.77
N PRO A 237 -13.07 -18.49 -5.77
CA PRO A 237 -12.67 -18.75 -7.13
C PRO A 237 -11.15 -18.67 -7.21
N GLN A 238 -10.56 -19.40 -8.12
CA GLN A 238 -9.15 -19.25 -8.47
C GLN A 238 -8.93 -17.83 -9.01
N ALA A 239 -7.73 -17.28 -8.83
CA ALA A 239 -7.42 -15.91 -9.28
C ALA A 239 -7.80 -15.64 -10.74
N SER A 240 -7.62 -16.64 -11.63
CA SER A 240 -8.05 -16.57 -13.04
C SER A 240 -9.56 -16.41 -13.23
N GLU A 241 -10.39 -16.95 -12.33
CA GLU A 241 -11.85 -16.78 -12.37
C GLU A 241 -12.26 -15.40 -11.87
N HIS A 242 -11.52 -14.81 -10.90
CA HIS A 242 -11.78 -13.44 -10.45
C HIS A 242 -11.77 -12.48 -11.63
N THR A 243 -10.77 -12.55 -12.48
CA THR A 243 -10.66 -11.70 -13.68
C THR A 243 -11.84 -11.91 -14.63
N VAL A 244 -12.26 -13.18 -14.87
CA VAL A 244 -13.38 -13.48 -15.77
C VAL A 244 -14.69 -12.87 -15.28
N TYR A 245 -14.95 -12.90 -13.96
CA TYR A 245 -16.17 -12.34 -13.37
C TYR A 245 -16.01 -10.87 -12.93
N GLY A 246 -14.79 -10.33 -13.00
CA GLY A 246 -14.49 -8.99 -12.54
C GLY A 246 -14.71 -8.82 -11.03
N LEU A 247 -14.27 -9.80 -10.25
CA LEU A 247 -14.50 -9.85 -8.80
C LEU A 247 -13.20 -9.63 -8.03
N GLY A 248 -13.31 -8.89 -6.94
CA GLY A 248 -12.24 -8.67 -5.98
C GLY A 248 -11.23 -7.64 -6.45
N ASP A 249 -10.11 -7.67 -5.76
CA ASP A 249 -8.99 -6.76 -5.98
C ASP A 249 -8.12 -7.26 -7.13
N LEU A 250 -8.38 -6.71 -8.32
CA LEU A 250 -7.84 -7.22 -9.58
C LEU A 250 -6.49 -6.60 -9.96
N HIS A 251 -6.09 -5.51 -9.33
CA HIS A 251 -4.87 -4.77 -9.65
C HIS A 251 -4.67 -4.57 -11.18
N LEU A 252 -5.72 -4.10 -11.86
CA LEU A 252 -5.67 -3.82 -13.29
C LEU A 252 -4.91 -2.50 -13.56
N PRO A 253 -4.29 -2.33 -14.73
CA PRO A 253 -3.78 -1.03 -15.15
C PRO A 253 -4.85 0.07 -15.07
N PRO A 254 -4.51 1.29 -14.65
CA PRO A 254 -5.43 2.42 -14.62
C PRO A 254 -6.15 2.62 -15.97
N GLY A 255 -7.49 2.74 -15.93
CA GLY A 255 -8.35 2.86 -17.09
C GLY A 255 -8.82 1.53 -17.71
N ARG A 256 -8.44 0.39 -17.14
CA ARG A 256 -8.95 -0.93 -17.58
C ARG A 256 -10.12 -1.44 -16.74
N GLY A 257 -10.49 -0.73 -15.68
CA GLY A 257 -11.66 -1.01 -14.86
C GLY A 257 -12.73 0.05 -14.99
N THR A 258 -13.39 0.35 -13.86
CA THR A 258 -14.52 1.29 -13.82
C THR A 258 -14.38 2.36 -12.74
N ILE A 259 -13.22 2.45 -12.10
CA ILE A 259 -12.98 3.46 -11.06
C ILE A 259 -12.87 4.85 -11.71
N PRO A 260 -13.59 5.87 -11.22
CA PRO A 260 -13.52 7.22 -11.75
C PRO A 260 -12.25 7.96 -11.31
N LEU A 261 -11.06 7.45 -11.72
CA LEU A 261 -9.74 7.89 -11.25
C LEU A 261 -9.48 9.38 -11.49
N GLU A 262 -9.82 9.89 -12.67
CA GLU A 262 -9.64 11.31 -12.98
C GLU A 262 -10.53 12.19 -12.11
N ASP A 263 -11.80 11.81 -11.90
CA ASP A 263 -12.75 12.58 -11.10
C ASP A 263 -12.33 12.60 -9.63
N LEU A 264 -11.83 11.47 -9.11
CA LEU A 264 -11.26 11.41 -7.77
C LEU A 264 -10.08 12.38 -7.64
N LEU A 265 -9.04 12.20 -8.46
CA LEU A 265 -7.81 12.98 -8.35
C LEU A 265 -8.01 14.47 -8.64
N ARG A 266 -9.03 14.83 -9.44
CA ARG A 266 -9.43 16.22 -9.63
C ARG A 266 -9.99 16.88 -8.37
N ARG A 267 -10.58 16.10 -7.46
CA ARG A 267 -11.20 16.58 -6.22
C ARG A 267 -10.30 16.44 -5.00
N MET A 268 -9.22 15.61 -5.11
CA MET A 268 -8.24 15.49 -4.05
C MET A 268 -7.31 16.71 -4.01
N GLU A 269 -7.19 17.33 -2.85
CA GLU A 269 -6.26 18.42 -2.59
C GLU A 269 -5.16 17.95 -1.65
N PHE A 270 -4.04 17.51 -2.22
CA PHE A 270 -2.89 17.08 -1.43
C PHE A 270 -2.05 18.30 -1.02
N PRO A 271 -1.78 18.52 0.29
CA PRO A 271 -0.90 19.60 0.74
C PRO A 271 0.52 19.46 0.20
N GLU A 272 0.98 18.21 0.08
CA GLU A 272 2.23 17.82 -0.56
C GLU A 272 1.90 16.76 -1.62
N ASN A 273 2.49 16.89 -2.81
CA ASN A 273 2.25 15.91 -3.85
C ASN A 273 2.79 14.53 -3.40
N PRO A 274 1.93 13.51 -3.23
CA PRO A 274 2.37 12.17 -2.85
C PRO A 274 3.15 11.48 -3.98
N SER A 275 3.93 10.45 -3.66
CA SER A 275 4.36 9.46 -4.64
C SER A 275 3.20 8.54 -5.01
N CYS A 276 3.20 7.99 -6.23
CA CYS A 276 2.16 7.09 -6.72
C CYS A 276 2.80 5.80 -7.20
N CYS A 277 2.46 4.67 -6.59
CA CYS A 277 2.80 3.34 -7.07
C CYS A 277 1.64 2.80 -7.92
N VAL A 278 1.89 2.49 -9.18
CA VAL A 278 0.96 1.70 -9.98
C VAL A 278 1.14 0.25 -9.55
N GLU A 279 0.18 -0.24 -8.78
CA GLU A 279 0.26 -1.57 -8.20
C GLU A 279 -0.46 -2.59 -9.08
N LEU A 280 0.30 -3.48 -9.71
CA LEU A 280 -0.21 -4.49 -10.60
C LEU A 280 -0.08 -5.89 -10.01
N SER A 281 -1.02 -6.78 -10.34
CA SER A 281 -0.84 -8.19 -10.05
C SER A 281 0.34 -8.77 -10.83
N ALA A 282 1.03 -9.77 -10.27
CA ALA A 282 2.23 -10.35 -10.88
C ALA A 282 2.00 -10.90 -12.30
N GLU A 283 0.79 -11.36 -12.59
CA GLU A 283 0.37 -11.86 -13.90
C GLU A 283 0.32 -10.76 -14.97
N LEU A 284 0.19 -9.49 -14.54
CA LEU A 284 0.11 -8.32 -15.40
C LEU A 284 1.44 -7.58 -15.56
N PHE A 285 2.56 -8.17 -15.10
CA PHE A 285 3.88 -7.55 -15.15
C PHE A 285 4.26 -6.99 -16.53
N SER A 286 3.87 -7.66 -17.61
CA SER A 286 4.11 -7.19 -18.99
C SER A 286 3.39 -5.90 -19.34
N LEU A 287 2.40 -5.48 -18.56
CA LEU A 287 1.62 -4.25 -18.76
C LEU A 287 2.16 -3.04 -17.98
N VAL A 288 3.26 -3.20 -17.23
CA VAL A 288 3.89 -2.11 -16.47
C VAL A 288 4.12 -0.85 -17.32
N PRO A 289 4.69 -0.91 -18.54
CA PRO A 289 4.90 0.30 -19.35
C PRO A 289 3.59 1.03 -19.70
N GLU A 290 2.52 0.29 -20.03
CA GLU A 290 1.20 0.86 -20.31
C GLU A 290 0.60 1.51 -19.07
N ALA A 291 0.68 0.83 -17.94
CA ALA A 291 0.12 1.30 -16.69
C ALA A 291 0.82 2.56 -16.16
N LEU A 292 2.15 2.63 -16.24
CA LEU A 292 2.92 3.84 -15.91
C LEU A 292 2.54 5.01 -16.83
N HIS A 293 2.38 4.76 -18.14
CA HIS A 293 1.92 5.78 -19.07
C HIS A 293 0.55 6.31 -18.69
N ALA A 294 -0.42 5.42 -18.43
CA ALA A 294 -1.79 5.80 -18.05
C ALA A 294 -1.81 6.63 -16.74
N ALA A 295 -1.05 6.23 -15.72
CA ALA A 295 -0.96 6.97 -14.46
C ALA A 295 -0.35 8.37 -14.64
N ARG A 296 0.66 8.51 -15.48
CA ARG A 296 1.27 9.81 -15.82
C ARG A 296 0.31 10.72 -16.57
N GLU A 297 -0.43 10.19 -17.54
CA GLU A 297 -1.46 10.95 -18.28
C GLU A 297 -2.55 11.45 -17.34
N ILE A 298 -3.08 10.60 -16.45
CA ILE A 298 -4.06 11.00 -15.43
C ILE A 298 -3.49 12.11 -14.53
N SER A 299 -2.24 11.97 -14.08
CA SER A 299 -1.58 12.98 -13.25
C SER A 299 -1.42 14.34 -13.95
N LEU A 300 -1.15 14.34 -15.26
CA LEU A 300 -1.05 15.55 -16.08
C LEU A 300 -2.42 16.22 -16.30
N VAL A 301 -3.44 15.43 -16.63
CA VAL A 301 -4.81 15.93 -16.83
C VAL A 301 -5.34 16.60 -15.56
N VAL A 302 -5.06 16.03 -14.42
CA VAL A 302 -5.45 16.60 -13.11
C VAL A 302 -4.71 17.91 -12.80
N ALA A 303 -3.44 18.02 -13.19
CA ALA A 303 -2.62 19.21 -12.96
C ALA A 303 -2.96 20.41 -13.88
N ALA A 304 -3.58 20.14 -15.03
CA ALA A 304 -3.99 21.17 -15.98
C ALA A 304 -5.26 21.95 -15.54
N ARG A 305 -5.62 21.94 -14.25
CA ARG A 305 -6.77 22.67 -13.71
C ARG A 305 -6.69 24.17 -14.00
N GLU A 306 -7.71 24.70 -14.68
CA GLU A 306 -8.07 26.10 -14.48
C GLU A 306 -8.60 26.26 -13.05
N PRO A 307 -8.21 27.33 -12.33
CA PRO A 307 -8.80 27.60 -11.02
C PRO A 307 -10.32 27.76 -11.22
N VAL A 308 -11.09 26.95 -10.50
CA VAL A 308 -12.54 27.10 -10.43
C VAL A 308 -12.76 28.52 -9.90
N SER A 309 -13.23 29.42 -10.78
CA SER A 309 -13.68 30.74 -10.35
C SER A 309 -14.88 30.54 -9.42
N LEU A 310 -14.66 30.83 -8.12
CA LEU A 310 -15.70 30.92 -7.12
C LEU A 310 -16.69 32.04 -7.48
#